data_01e951023ada46c41958d18e214cb2a3
#
_entry.id   01e951023ada46c41958d18e214cb2a3
#
_cell.length_a   1.000
_cell.length_b   1.000
_cell.length_c   1.000
_cell.angle_alpha   90.00
_cell.angle_beta   90.00
_cell.angle_gamma   90.00
#
_symmetry.space_group_name_H-M   'P 1'
#
loop_
_entity.id
_entity.type
_entity.pdbx_description
1 polymer ?
#
loop_
_entity_poly.entity_id
_entity_poly.type
_entity_poly.pdbx_seq_one_letter_code
_entity_poly.pdbx_strand_id
1 'polypeptide(L)'
;MQNKNKIIQLLGIPFTALLSIIFGLLLISFPIGIYIVFETDIGDGINYDYPITHLDIFHNTDFYQSSFDVSIGDIFVILWVFYLGIFVISILGPKQHFLKSISSIISVGKYDVQLNYMFAITKWLSILVLISALINFIQESFGIITVPPLGDNNLIQFFYVSLAPLLEEFIFRILLVGIPLFALYSGRASVRYFLKCLWTPSSLNILDSKKAIFLIIFVGILFGFAHIAFSDSWSEGKFAQATAGGIILGWVYLRYGIVASLLIHWATNYFIFAYAHFISQINYVSLDVAFSNSLMLSLEFLFLASGILAIIILFLNKFYLKNL
;
A
#
# COMPACT_ATOMS: atom_id res chain seq x y z
N MET A 1 -31.33 -14.35 -11.20
CA MET A 1 -30.00 -14.84 -10.77
C MET A 1 -29.06 -15.19 -11.94
N GLN A 2 -29.50 -15.93 -12.95
CA GLN A 2 -28.63 -16.40 -14.05
C GLN A 2 -27.94 -15.27 -14.85
N ASN A 3 -28.66 -14.17 -15.19
CA ASN A 3 -28.09 -13.04 -15.94
C ASN A 3 -27.06 -12.21 -15.16
N LYS A 4 -27.20 -12.09 -13.84
CA LYS A 4 -26.26 -11.39 -12.97
C LYS A 4 -24.89 -12.07 -12.96
N ASN A 5 -24.87 -13.37 -12.73
CA ASN A 5 -23.62 -14.14 -12.69
C ASN A 5 -22.87 -14.07 -14.03
N LYS A 6 -23.59 -14.01 -15.16
CA LYS A 6 -22.98 -13.85 -16.48
C LYS A 6 -22.31 -12.48 -16.66
N ILE A 7 -22.94 -11.37 -16.24
CA ILE A 7 -22.33 -10.03 -16.35
C ILE A 7 -21.09 -9.92 -15.45
N ILE A 8 -21.18 -10.35 -14.18
CA ILE A 8 -20.03 -10.35 -13.26
C ILE A 8 -18.92 -11.27 -13.78
N GLN A 9 -19.27 -12.42 -14.34
CA GLN A 9 -18.32 -13.34 -14.96
C GLN A 9 -17.63 -12.71 -16.17
N LEU A 10 -18.37 -12.04 -17.04
CA LEU A 10 -17.84 -11.37 -18.24
C LEU A 10 -16.87 -10.25 -17.86
N LEU A 11 -17.22 -9.40 -16.90
CA LEU A 11 -16.34 -8.34 -16.37
C LEU A 11 -15.21 -8.91 -15.50
N GLY A 12 -15.44 -10.04 -14.87
CA GLY A 12 -14.49 -10.74 -14.02
C GLY A 12 -13.27 -11.26 -14.78
N ILE A 13 -13.41 -11.65 -16.05
CA ILE A 13 -12.29 -12.17 -16.85
C ILE A 13 -11.20 -11.10 -17.04
N PRO A 14 -11.47 -9.92 -17.66
CA PRO A 14 -10.44 -8.90 -17.80
C PRO A 14 -9.96 -8.37 -16.43
N PHE A 15 -10.85 -8.24 -15.46
CA PHE A 15 -10.47 -7.78 -14.13
C PHE A 15 -9.47 -8.72 -13.45
N THR A 16 -9.70 -10.04 -13.46
CA THR A 16 -8.78 -11.00 -12.86
C THR A 16 -7.47 -11.12 -13.64
N ALA A 17 -7.48 -10.91 -14.95
CA ALA A 17 -6.25 -10.81 -15.74
C ALA A 17 -5.40 -9.62 -15.29
N LEU A 18 -6.00 -8.42 -15.17
CA LEU A 18 -5.32 -7.23 -14.66
C LEU A 18 -4.77 -7.44 -13.24
N LEU A 19 -5.57 -8.00 -12.33
CA LEU A 19 -5.11 -8.30 -10.96
C LEU A 19 -3.93 -9.29 -10.95
N SER A 20 -3.93 -10.28 -11.85
CA SER A 20 -2.84 -11.26 -11.96
C SER A 20 -1.56 -10.60 -12.48
N ILE A 21 -1.66 -9.67 -13.42
CA ILE A 21 -0.53 -8.89 -13.92
C ILE A 21 0.02 -8.00 -12.79
N ILE A 22 -0.84 -7.25 -12.10
CA ILE A 22 -0.44 -6.41 -10.95
C ILE A 22 0.26 -7.26 -9.89
N PHE A 23 -0.27 -8.43 -9.56
CA PHE A 23 0.35 -9.36 -8.63
C PHE A 23 1.77 -9.77 -9.09
N GLY A 24 1.93 -10.12 -10.37
CA GLY A 24 3.23 -10.46 -10.94
C GLY A 24 4.22 -9.31 -10.88
N LEU A 25 3.78 -8.10 -11.21
CA LEU A 25 4.60 -6.89 -11.14
C LEU A 25 5.03 -6.55 -9.71
N LEU A 26 4.13 -6.69 -8.72
CA LEU A 26 4.47 -6.55 -7.30
C LEU A 26 5.54 -7.56 -6.87
N LEU A 27 5.46 -8.81 -7.34
CA LEU A 27 6.46 -9.83 -7.04
C LEU A 27 7.81 -9.52 -7.68
N ILE A 28 7.81 -9.05 -8.93
CA ILE A 28 9.03 -8.68 -9.68
C ILE A 28 9.71 -7.44 -9.07
N SER A 29 8.98 -6.57 -8.36
CA SER A 29 9.58 -5.40 -7.71
C SER A 29 10.65 -5.76 -6.66
N PHE A 30 10.59 -6.94 -6.05
CA PHE A 30 11.60 -7.39 -5.10
C PHE A 30 12.98 -7.60 -5.76
N PRO A 31 13.14 -8.46 -6.79
CA PRO A 31 14.44 -8.58 -7.48
C PRO A 31 14.89 -7.27 -8.12
N ILE A 32 13.98 -6.41 -8.59
CA ILE A 32 14.31 -5.07 -9.08
C ILE A 32 14.95 -4.25 -7.96
N GLY A 33 14.35 -4.21 -6.77
CA GLY A 33 14.91 -3.46 -5.64
C GLY A 33 16.27 -4.00 -5.19
N ILE A 34 16.46 -5.32 -5.18
CA ILE A 34 17.74 -5.96 -4.89
C ILE A 34 18.81 -5.49 -5.90
N TYR A 35 18.49 -5.55 -7.20
CA TYR A 35 19.37 -5.08 -8.25
C TYR A 35 19.77 -3.62 -8.08
N ILE A 36 18.80 -2.74 -7.81
CA ILE A 36 19.02 -1.31 -7.63
C ILE A 36 19.97 -1.03 -6.46
N VAL A 37 19.74 -1.66 -5.32
CA VAL A 37 20.51 -1.38 -4.09
C VAL A 37 21.93 -1.96 -4.16
N PHE A 38 22.11 -3.15 -4.73
CA PHE A 38 23.39 -3.87 -4.66
C PHE A 38 24.22 -3.80 -5.94
N GLU A 39 23.61 -3.54 -7.10
CA GLU A 39 24.27 -3.65 -8.39
C GLU A 39 24.33 -2.32 -9.17
N THR A 40 23.78 -1.22 -8.60
CA THR A 40 23.79 0.09 -9.27
C THR A 40 24.34 1.18 -8.35
N ASP A 41 24.80 2.28 -8.94
CA ASP A 41 25.28 3.47 -8.22
C ASP A 41 24.14 4.50 -8.02
N ILE A 42 22.99 4.03 -7.52
CA ILE A 42 21.83 4.88 -7.25
C ILE A 42 22.14 6.00 -6.27
N GLY A 43 23.11 5.82 -5.39
CA GLY A 43 23.41 6.72 -4.28
C GLY A 43 24.50 7.75 -4.57
N ASP A 44 25.01 7.90 -5.79
CA ASP A 44 26.06 8.87 -6.15
C ASP A 44 27.21 8.91 -5.12
N GLY A 45 27.85 7.77 -4.87
CA GLY A 45 28.96 7.64 -3.92
C GLY A 45 28.57 7.16 -2.53
N ILE A 46 27.27 7.03 -2.22
CA ILE A 46 26.75 6.27 -1.07
C ILE A 46 26.24 4.93 -1.58
N ASN A 47 26.77 3.82 -1.06
CA ASN A 47 26.37 2.48 -1.43
C ASN A 47 25.63 1.75 -0.28
N TYR A 48 25.30 0.49 -0.48
CA TYR A 48 24.60 -0.35 0.50
C TYR A 48 25.36 -0.55 1.82
N ASP A 49 26.70 -0.32 1.85
CA ASP A 49 27.53 -0.43 3.08
C ASP A 49 27.41 0.82 3.97
N TYR A 50 26.66 1.86 3.55
CA TYR A 50 26.51 3.09 4.30
C TYR A 50 25.92 2.82 5.70
N PRO A 51 26.59 3.27 6.79
CA PRO A 51 26.12 3.00 8.16
C PRO A 51 24.79 3.68 8.46
N ILE A 52 23.83 2.93 9.02
CA ILE A 52 22.51 3.48 9.39
C ILE A 52 22.59 4.55 10.48
N THR A 53 23.65 4.54 11.31
CA THR A 53 23.89 5.53 12.36
C THR A 53 24.08 6.95 11.83
N HIS A 54 24.39 7.10 10.55
CA HIS A 54 24.52 8.39 9.87
C HIS A 54 23.19 8.92 9.32
N LEU A 55 22.11 8.14 9.41
CA LEU A 55 20.78 8.58 9.01
C LEU A 55 20.11 9.37 10.13
N ASP A 56 19.42 10.47 9.81
CA ASP A 56 18.80 11.38 10.76
C ASP A 56 17.83 10.71 11.74
N ILE A 57 17.07 9.69 11.27
CA ILE A 57 16.14 8.95 12.13
C ILE A 57 16.82 8.17 13.26
N PHE A 58 18.12 7.88 13.15
CA PHE A 58 18.89 7.15 14.15
C PHE A 58 19.85 8.04 14.92
N HIS A 59 20.05 9.30 14.51
CA HIS A 59 21.05 10.22 15.09
C HIS A 59 20.86 10.51 16.58
N ASN A 60 19.64 10.44 17.10
CA ASN A 60 19.30 10.69 18.49
C ASN A 60 19.00 9.42 19.30
N THR A 61 19.30 8.25 18.77
CA THR A 61 19.10 6.98 19.48
C THR A 61 20.41 6.46 20.05
N ASP A 62 20.38 5.80 21.22
CA ASP A 62 21.54 5.15 21.86
C ASP A 62 22.16 4.01 21.01
N PHE A 63 21.70 3.85 19.75
CA PHE A 63 22.28 2.96 18.73
C PHE A 63 23.77 3.26 18.45
N TYR A 64 24.24 4.46 18.78
CA TYR A 64 25.64 4.87 18.68
C TYR A 64 26.61 4.00 19.50
N GLN A 65 26.11 3.25 20.47
CA GLN A 65 26.95 2.41 21.36
C GLN A 65 26.89 0.92 21.02
N SER A 66 26.10 0.51 20.02
CA SER A 66 26.06 -0.90 19.64
C SER A 66 27.32 -1.28 18.85
N SER A 67 27.97 -2.35 19.26
CA SER A 67 29.16 -2.93 18.63
C SER A 67 28.83 -3.57 17.25
N PHE A 68 27.64 -3.37 16.71
CA PHE A 68 27.21 -3.90 15.42
C PHE A 68 27.22 -2.78 14.38
N ASP A 69 28.06 -2.97 13.39
CA ASP A 69 28.16 -2.12 12.20
C ASP A 69 27.04 -2.53 11.24
N VAL A 70 25.85 -1.92 11.39
CA VAL A 70 24.68 -2.22 10.57
C VAL A 70 24.59 -1.21 9.42
N SER A 71 24.50 -1.70 8.22
CA SER A 71 24.42 -0.90 6.98
C SER A 71 22.97 -0.71 6.49
N ILE A 72 22.78 0.24 5.56
CA ILE A 72 21.52 0.40 4.84
C ILE A 72 21.12 -0.90 4.12
N GLY A 73 22.09 -1.60 3.51
CA GLY A 73 21.87 -2.87 2.82
C GLY A 73 21.32 -3.96 3.73
N ASP A 74 21.84 -4.06 4.97
CA ASP A 74 21.35 -5.02 5.95
C ASP A 74 19.88 -4.79 6.28
N ILE A 75 19.50 -3.53 6.47
CA ILE A 75 18.10 -3.20 6.76
C ILE A 75 17.21 -3.44 5.54
N PHE A 76 17.66 -3.16 4.31
CA PHE A 76 16.90 -3.51 3.10
C PHE A 76 16.63 -5.01 3.05
N VAL A 77 17.62 -5.87 3.32
CA VAL A 77 17.43 -7.33 3.35
C VAL A 77 16.38 -7.72 4.39
N ILE A 78 16.45 -7.15 5.60
CA ILE A 78 15.47 -7.40 6.67
C ILE A 78 14.06 -6.97 6.22
N LEU A 79 13.91 -5.78 5.63
CA LEU A 79 12.64 -5.28 5.13
C LEU A 79 12.06 -6.18 4.02
N TRP A 80 12.88 -6.61 3.07
CA TRP A 80 12.43 -7.49 1.99
C TRP A 80 12.00 -8.87 2.50
N VAL A 81 12.77 -9.48 3.43
CA VAL A 81 12.38 -10.75 4.05
C VAL A 81 11.04 -10.60 4.80
N PHE A 82 10.88 -9.50 5.54
CA PHE A 82 9.64 -9.20 6.24
C PHE A 82 8.46 -9.04 5.27
N TYR A 83 8.58 -8.19 4.23
CA TYR A 83 7.52 -7.96 3.26
C TYR A 83 7.21 -9.20 2.42
N LEU A 84 8.22 -10.00 2.04
CA LEU A 84 8.00 -11.28 1.38
C LEU A 84 7.23 -12.26 2.27
N GLY A 85 7.53 -12.31 3.58
CA GLY A 85 6.78 -13.11 4.54
C GLY A 85 5.30 -12.71 4.58
N ILE A 86 5.00 -11.40 4.67
CA ILE A 86 3.63 -10.87 4.63
C ILE A 86 2.98 -11.15 3.26
N PHE A 87 3.73 -11.05 2.17
CA PHE A 87 3.26 -11.34 0.81
C PHE A 87 2.80 -12.81 0.69
N VAL A 88 3.59 -13.76 1.23
CA VAL A 88 3.23 -15.19 1.28
C VAL A 88 1.95 -15.41 2.09
N ILE A 89 1.84 -14.79 3.28
CA ILE A 89 0.61 -14.83 4.10
C ILE A 89 -0.59 -14.34 3.29
N SER A 90 -0.41 -13.29 2.50
CA SER A 90 -1.48 -12.70 1.67
C SER A 90 -1.93 -13.60 0.53
N ILE A 91 -1.01 -14.33 -0.10
CA ILE A 91 -1.33 -15.31 -1.15
C ILE A 91 -2.14 -16.47 -0.57
N LEU A 92 -1.76 -16.95 0.61
CA LEU A 92 -2.34 -18.16 1.20
C LEU A 92 -3.69 -17.94 1.87
N GLY A 93 -3.93 -16.75 2.45
CA GLY A 93 -5.08 -16.60 3.33
C GLY A 93 -5.96 -15.38 3.13
N PRO A 94 -6.99 -15.21 4.00
CA PRO A 94 -7.28 -15.94 5.25
C PRO A 94 -8.11 -17.23 5.10
N LYS A 95 -8.84 -17.43 4.01
CA LYS A 95 -9.75 -18.58 3.87
C LYS A 95 -9.41 -19.48 2.69
N GLN A 96 -8.86 -18.90 1.62
CA GLN A 96 -8.43 -19.63 0.43
C GLN A 96 -7.25 -18.91 -0.23
N HIS A 97 -6.46 -19.64 -1.01
CA HIS A 97 -5.34 -19.06 -1.73
C HIS A 97 -5.80 -18.20 -2.93
N PHE A 98 -4.92 -17.30 -3.38
CA PHE A 98 -5.18 -16.28 -4.39
C PHE A 98 -5.75 -16.86 -5.70
N LEU A 99 -5.13 -17.89 -6.26
CA LEU A 99 -5.58 -18.51 -7.53
C LEU A 99 -7.01 -19.08 -7.45
N LYS A 100 -7.39 -19.65 -6.30
CA LYS A 100 -8.75 -20.16 -6.10
C LYS A 100 -9.77 -19.02 -6.06
N SER A 101 -9.40 -17.87 -5.48
CA SER A 101 -10.24 -16.68 -5.47
C SER A 101 -10.49 -16.14 -6.87
N ILE A 102 -9.46 -16.08 -7.72
CA ILE A 102 -9.58 -15.70 -9.13
C ILE A 102 -10.43 -16.71 -9.90
N SER A 103 -10.13 -18.01 -9.78
CA SER A 103 -10.86 -19.08 -10.46
C SER A 103 -12.36 -19.03 -10.17
N SER A 104 -12.77 -18.73 -8.94
CA SER A 104 -14.20 -18.65 -8.59
C SER A 104 -14.95 -17.51 -9.28
N ILE A 105 -14.27 -16.42 -9.60
CA ILE A 105 -14.85 -15.31 -10.37
C ILE A 105 -15.04 -15.73 -11.83
N ILE A 106 -14.02 -16.32 -12.44
CA ILE A 106 -14.02 -16.73 -13.84
C ILE A 106 -15.04 -17.84 -14.08
N SER A 107 -15.07 -18.87 -13.21
CA SER A 107 -15.90 -20.06 -13.41
C SER A 107 -17.37 -19.86 -13.06
N VAL A 108 -17.67 -19.10 -12.01
CA VAL A 108 -19.03 -19.01 -11.43
C VAL A 108 -19.54 -17.59 -11.28
N GLY A 109 -18.74 -16.56 -11.60
CA GLY A 109 -19.09 -15.14 -11.35
C GLY A 109 -19.28 -14.80 -9.88
N LYS A 110 -18.69 -15.60 -8.97
CA LYS A 110 -18.80 -15.39 -7.53
C LYS A 110 -17.69 -14.49 -7.05
N TYR A 111 -18.06 -13.30 -6.62
CA TYR A 111 -17.14 -12.27 -6.16
C TYR A 111 -17.21 -12.13 -4.64
N ASP A 112 -16.35 -12.84 -3.94
CA ASP A 112 -16.22 -12.78 -2.48
C ASP A 112 -14.81 -12.34 -2.09
N VAL A 113 -14.68 -11.04 -1.82
CA VAL A 113 -13.39 -10.37 -1.54
C VAL A 113 -12.80 -10.76 -0.18
N GLN A 114 -13.60 -11.32 0.72
CA GLN A 114 -13.14 -11.66 2.07
C GLN A 114 -12.37 -12.98 2.13
N LEU A 115 -12.23 -13.66 1.01
CA LEU A 115 -11.65 -14.99 0.98
C LEU A 115 -10.12 -14.98 0.90
N ASN A 116 -9.52 -13.92 0.33
CA ASN A 116 -8.08 -13.84 0.14
C ASN A 116 -7.54 -12.40 0.30
N TYR A 117 -6.44 -12.24 1.05
CA TYR A 117 -5.82 -10.94 1.28
C TYR A 117 -5.23 -10.35 0.00
N MET A 118 -4.48 -11.13 -0.80
CA MET A 118 -3.84 -10.64 -2.02
C MET A 118 -4.87 -10.13 -3.02
N PHE A 119 -6.01 -10.79 -3.14
CA PHE A 119 -7.12 -10.33 -3.96
C PHE A 119 -7.69 -8.99 -3.45
N ALA A 120 -7.81 -8.82 -2.12
CA ALA A 120 -8.23 -7.55 -1.53
C ALA A 120 -7.18 -6.45 -1.77
N ILE A 121 -5.89 -6.77 -1.58
CA ILE A 121 -4.75 -5.87 -1.76
C ILE A 121 -4.72 -5.33 -3.20
N THR A 122 -4.63 -6.20 -4.18
CA THR A 122 -4.54 -5.80 -5.60
C THR A 122 -5.74 -4.95 -6.03
N LYS A 123 -6.94 -5.32 -5.58
CA LYS A 123 -8.15 -4.54 -5.83
C LYS A 123 -8.11 -3.15 -5.19
N TRP A 124 -7.81 -3.06 -3.88
CA TRP A 124 -7.84 -1.78 -3.17
C TRP A 124 -6.66 -0.89 -3.53
N LEU A 125 -5.51 -1.45 -3.86
CA LEU A 125 -4.38 -0.74 -4.44
C LEU A 125 -4.79 -0.05 -5.76
N SER A 126 -5.46 -0.77 -6.66
CA SER A 126 -5.94 -0.20 -7.93
C SER A 126 -6.97 0.92 -7.71
N ILE A 127 -7.87 0.77 -6.74
CA ILE A 127 -8.83 1.82 -6.38
C ILE A 127 -8.10 3.04 -5.78
N LEU A 128 -7.09 2.82 -4.94
CA LEU A 128 -6.32 3.89 -4.31
C LEU A 128 -5.56 4.69 -5.38
N VAL A 129 -4.88 4.02 -6.32
CA VAL A 129 -4.17 4.66 -7.43
C VAL A 129 -5.16 5.46 -8.29
N LEU A 130 -6.33 4.90 -8.62
CA LEU A 130 -7.36 5.61 -9.39
C LEU A 130 -7.85 6.88 -8.67
N ILE A 131 -8.11 6.80 -7.37
CA ILE A 131 -8.55 7.96 -6.59
C ILE A 131 -7.44 9.01 -6.49
N SER A 132 -6.18 8.58 -6.27
CA SER A 132 -5.03 9.48 -6.26
C SER A 132 -4.83 10.19 -7.59
N ALA A 133 -4.96 9.49 -8.72
CA ALA A 133 -4.87 10.08 -10.05
C ALA A 133 -5.99 11.08 -10.32
N LEU A 134 -7.23 10.78 -9.90
CA LEU A 134 -8.36 11.73 -10.01
C LEU A 134 -8.14 12.98 -9.16
N ILE A 135 -7.64 12.85 -7.94
CA ILE A 135 -7.31 13.99 -7.07
C ILE A 135 -6.22 14.83 -7.73
N ASN A 136 -5.16 14.20 -8.23
CA ASN A 136 -4.07 14.89 -8.90
C ASN A 136 -4.56 15.66 -10.12
N PHE A 137 -5.34 15.03 -10.99
CA PHE A 137 -5.94 15.67 -12.17
C PHE A 137 -6.79 16.89 -11.81
N ILE A 138 -7.59 16.79 -10.73
CA ILE A 138 -8.40 17.93 -10.25
C ILE A 138 -7.49 19.03 -9.73
N GLN A 139 -6.50 18.71 -8.90
CA GLN A 139 -5.57 19.67 -8.31
C GLN A 139 -4.77 20.41 -9.38
N GLU A 140 -4.25 19.70 -10.38
CA GLU A 140 -3.52 20.29 -11.50
C GLU A 140 -4.39 21.26 -12.31
N SER A 141 -5.68 20.98 -12.47
CA SER A 141 -6.62 21.91 -13.13
C SER A 141 -6.81 23.23 -12.38
N PHE A 142 -6.48 23.27 -11.08
CA PHE A 142 -6.43 24.47 -10.24
C PHE A 142 -5.02 25.02 -10.02
N GLY A 143 -4.00 24.47 -10.72
CA GLY A 143 -2.61 24.89 -10.59
C GLY A 143 -1.90 24.38 -9.33
N ILE A 144 -2.49 23.42 -8.61
CA ILE A 144 -1.87 22.80 -7.43
C ILE A 144 -1.06 21.58 -7.88
N ILE A 145 0.26 21.63 -7.69
CA ILE A 145 1.18 20.56 -8.09
C ILE A 145 1.64 19.81 -6.84
N THR A 146 1.62 18.48 -6.90
CA THR A 146 2.18 17.62 -5.85
C THR A 146 3.65 17.37 -6.16
N VAL A 147 4.54 17.90 -5.32
CA VAL A 147 5.99 17.73 -5.43
C VAL A 147 6.47 16.83 -4.30
N PRO A 148 7.20 15.75 -4.59
CA PRO A 148 7.83 14.92 -3.56
C PRO A 148 8.96 15.69 -2.86
N PRO A 149 9.29 15.35 -1.61
CA PRO A 149 10.49 15.88 -0.98
C PRO A 149 11.71 15.45 -1.80
N LEU A 150 12.54 16.42 -2.15
CA LEU A 150 13.82 16.15 -2.81
C LEU A 150 14.81 15.69 -1.74
N GLY A 151 15.14 14.41 -1.75
CA GLY A 151 16.23 13.89 -0.94
C GLY A 151 17.58 14.19 -1.62
N ASP A 152 18.59 14.51 -0.83
CA ASP A 152 19.95 14.77 -1.34
C ASP A 152 20.60 13.51 -1.98
N ASN A 153 20.04 12.32 -1.68
CA ASN A 153 20.57 11.05 -2.15
C ASN A 153 19.44 10.04 -2.46
N ASN A 154 19.47 9.49 -3.67
CA ASN A 154 18.44 8.57 -4.16
C ASN A 154 18.38 7.24 -3.38
N LEU A 155 19.53 6.69 -2.90
CA LEU A 155 19.55 5.47 -2.11
C LEU A 155 18.90 5.69 -0.74
N ILE A 156 19.21 6.81 -0.10
CA ILE A 156 18.62 7.20 1.18
C ILE A 156 17.11 7.45 1.01
N GLN A 157 16.70 8.13 -0.05
CA GLN A 157 15.28 8.32 -0.38
C GLN A 157 14.57 6.98 -0.58
N PHE A 158 15.16 6.06 -1.35
CA PHE A 158 14.58 4.73 -1.57
C PHE A 158 14.48 3.92 -0.29
N PHE A 159 15.45 4.07 0.62
CA PHE A 159 15.41 3.49 1.96
C PHE A 159 14.21 4.01 2.76
N TYR A 160 14.04 5.35 2.84
CA TYR A 160 12.93 5.94 3.58
C TYR A 160 11.56 5.54 3.03
N VAL A 161 11.36 5.56 1.72
CA VAL A 161 10.07 5.15 1.12
C VAL A 161 9.79 3.65 1.31
N SER A 162 10.83 2.83 1.53
CA SER A 162 10.69 1.40 1.83
C SER A 162 10.34 1.14 3.30
N LEU A 163 10.87 1.96 4.22
CA LEU A 163 10.66 1.83 5.66
C LEU A 163 9.37 2.53 6.13
N ALA A 164 9.05 3.70 5.57
CA ALA A 164 7.93 4.55 5.99
C ALA A 164 6.60 3.80 6.14
N PRO A 165 6.16 2.93 5.20
CA PRO A 165 4.90 2.22 5.34
C PRO A 165 4.80 1.38 6.62
N LEU A 166 5.91 0.77 7.06
CA LEU A 166 5.94 -0.02 8.29
C LEU A 166 5.68 0.86 9.53
N LEU A 167 6.39 1.98 9.62
CA LEU A 167 6.29 2.92 10.75
C LEU A 167 4.93 3.63 10.75
N GLU A 168 4.48 4.08 9.59
CA GLU A 168 3.23 4.82 9.46
C GLU A 168 2.00 3.93 9.69
N GLU A 169 1.98 2.69 9.19
CA GLU A 169 0.88 1.77 9.48
C GLU A 169 0.86 1.36 10.95
N PHE A 170 2.01 1.23 11.60
CA PHE A 170 2.05 1.01 13.05
C PHE A 170 1.42 2.19 13.81
N ILE A 171 1.81 3.43 13.49
CA ILE A 171 1.28 4.63 14.16
C ILE A 171 -0.20 4.83 13.84
N PHE A 172 -0.53 4.97 12.55
CA PHE A 172 -1.87 5.40 12.15
C PHE A 172 -2.91 4.27 12.22
N ARG A 173 -2.53 2.99 12.00
CA ARG A 173 -3.52 1.89 12.02
C ARG A 173 -3.53 1.17 13.36
N ILE A 174 -2.39 0.82 13.94
CA ILE A 174 -2.38 0.10 15.21
C ILE A 174 -2.64 1.06 16.37
N LEU A 175 -1.83 2.13 16.53
CA LEU A 175 -1.95 3.02 17.68
C LEU A 175 -3.19 3.91 17.60
N LEU A 176 -3.44 4.61 16.48
CA LEU A 176 -4.50 5.62 16.39
C LEU A 176 -5.88 5.06 15.98
N VAL A 177 -5.97 3.88 15.35
CA VAL A 177 -7.24 3.25 15.01
C VAL A 177 -7.47 1.99 15.84
N GLY A 178 -6.56 1.04 15.84
CA GLY A 178 -6.74 -0.29 16.44
C GLY A 178 -6.92 -0.25 17.95
N ILE A 179 -6.04 0.46 18.67
CA ILE A 179 -6.15 0.57 20.13
C ILE A 179 -7.43 1.28 20.56
N PRO A 180 -7.82 2.46 20.01
CA PRO A 180 -9.08 3.09 20.35
C PRO A 180 -10.31 2.23 20.04
N LEU A 181 -10.34 1.54 18.89
CA LEU A 181 -11.43 0.62 18.57
C LEU A 181 -11.51 -0.55 19.56
N PHE A 182 -10.36 -1.10 19.95
CA PHE A 182 -10.32 -2.14 20.98
C PHE A 182 -10.86 -1.62 22.31
N ALA A 183 -10.40 -0.46 22.76
CA ALA A 183 -10.85 0.16 24.02
C ALA A 183 -12.36 0.44 24.03
N LEU A 184 -12.92 0.88 22.89
CA LEU A 184 -14.34 1.25 22.78
C LEU A 184 -15.28 0.05 22.66
N TYR A 185 -14.81 -1.06 22.04
CA TYR A 185 -15.70 -2.15 21.63
C TYR A 185 -15.35 -3.51 22.21
N SER A 186 -14.17 -3.66 22.85
CA SER A 186 -13.79 -4.93 23.44
C SER A 186 -14.51 -5.16 24.79
N GLY A 187 -15.33 -6.20 24.86
CA GLY A 187 -15.87 -6.70 26.13
C GLY A 187 -14.97 -7.69 26.86
N ARG A 188 -13.72 -7.88 26.42
CA ARG A 188 -12.81 -8.91 26.93
C ARG A 188 -11.42 -8.34 27.19
N ALA A 189 -10.91 -8.50 28.41
CA ALA A 189 -9.56 -8.13 28.82
C ALA A 189 -8.61 -9.35 28.68
N SER A 190 -8.18 -9.65 27.43
CA SER A 190 -7.24 -10.74 27.15
C SER A 190 -6.18 -10.27 26.17
N VAL A 191 -4.89 -10.45 26.49
CA VAL A 191 -3.75 -10.11 25.62
C VAL A 191 -3.88 -10.79 24.26
N ARG A 192 -4.22 -12.08 24.23
CA ARG A 192 -4.40 -12.82 22.97
C ARG A 192 -5.52 -12.22 22.11
N TYR A 193 -6.63 -11.82 22.74
CA TYR A 193 -7.75 -11.19 22.04
C TYR A 193 -7.40 -9.78 21.58
N PHE A 194 -6.66 -9.02 22.38
CA PHE A 194 -6.12 -7.71 22.02
C PHE A 194 -5.25 -7.79 20.77
N LEU A 195 -4.22 -8.64 20.76
CA LEU A 195 -3.34 -8.82 19.60
C LEU A 195 -4.12 -9.29 18.36
N LYS A 196 -5.10 -10.18 18.52
CA LYS A 196 -5.98 -10.61 17.43
C LYS A 196 -6.79 -9.44 16.85
N CYS A 197 -7.31 -8.55 17.70
CA CYS A 197 -8.10 -7.39 17.26
C CYS A 197 -7.22 -6.31 16.61
N LEU A 198 -5.98 -6.13 17.06
CA LEU A 198 -5.03 -5.26 16.38
C LEU A 198 -4.62 -5.81 15.01
N TRP A 199 -4.45 -7.13 14.90
CA TRP A 199 -4.16 -7.78 13.62
C TRP A 199 -5.34 -7.72 12.66
N THR A 200 -6.56 -7.95 13.14
CA THR A 200 -7.80 -7.99 12.35
C THR A 200 -8.96 -7.37 13.13
N PRO A 201 -9.17 -6.04 13.04
CA PRO A 201 -10.21 -5.33 13.80
C PRO A 201 -11.63 -5.79 13.52
N SER A 202 -11.90 -6.40 12.36
CA SER A 202 -13.21 -7.02 12.06
C SER A 202 -13.63 -8.09 13.09
N SER A 203 -12.69 -8.60 13.88
CA SER A 203 -12.98 -9.49 15.02
C SER A 203 -13.81 -8.83 16.14
N LEU A 204 -13.90 -7.49 16.15
CA LEU A 204 -14.76 -6.72 17.08
C LEU A 204 -16.22 -6.60 16.62
N ASN A 205 -16.57 -7.11 15.41
CA ASN A 205 -17.92 -7.00 14.80
C ASN A 205 -18.41 -5.56 14.63
N ILE A 206 -17.53 -4.63 14.27
CA ILE A 206 -17.79 -3.18 14.21
C ILE A 206 -17.77 -2.58 12.80
N LEU A 207 -17.86 -3.41 11.76
CA LEU A 207 -17.71 -2.98 10.36
C LEU A 207 -18.71 -1.88 9.93
N ASP A 208 -19.90 -1.88 10.49
CA ASP A 208 -20.95 -0.91 10.19
C ASP A 208 -21.09 0.19 11.27
N SER A 209 -20.14 0.25 12.20
CA SER A 209 -20.16 1.25 13.27
C SER A 209 -19.83 2.65 12.74
N LYS A 210 -20.79 3.59 12.90
CA LYS A 210 -20.57 5.00 12.55
C LYS A 210 -19.37 5.61 13.28
N LYS A 211 -19.14 5.22 14.54
CA LYS A 211 -17.98 5.70 15.34
C LYS A 211 -16.66 5.18 14.77
N ALA A 212 -16.61 3.91 14.31
CA ALA A 212 -15.40 3.37 13.68
C ALA A 212 -15.12 4.08 12.34
N ILE A 213 -16.14 4.36 11.53
CA ILE A 213 -16.00 5.11 10.27
C ILE A 213 -15.53 6.53 10.55
N PHE A 214 -16.11 7.21 11.55
CA PHE A 214 -15.69 8.56 11.95
C PHE A 214 -14.23 8.59 12.40
N LEU A 215 -13.80 7.62 13.21
CA LEU A 215 -12.40 7.51 13.63
C LEU A 215 -11.45 7.33 12.43
N ILE A 216 -11.81 6.48 11.46
CA ILE A 216 -11.01 6.27 10.25
C ILE A 216 -10.89 7.57 9.45
N ILE A 217 -11.98 8.31 9.27
CA ILE A 217 -11.95 9.60 8.56
C ILE A 217 -11.05 10.59 9.31
N PHE A 218 -11.22 10.70 10.62
CA PHE A 218 -10.41 11.59 11.44
C PHE A 218 -8.92 11.27 11.36
N VAL A 219 -8.56 9.99 11.54
CA VAL A 219 -7.14 9.54 11.44
C VAL A 219 -6.62 9.68 10.01
N GLY A 220 -7.47 9.52 8.98
CA GLY A 220 -7.11 9.79 7.58
C GLY A 220 -6.75 11.25 7.33
N ILE A 221 -7.49 12.20 7.94
CA ILE A 221 -7.16 13.63 7.89
C ILE A 221 -5.84 13.91 8.60
N LEU A 222 -5.61 13.33 9.79
CA LEU A 222 -4.33 13.44 10.50
C LEU A 222 -3.17 12.89 9.66
N PHE A 223 -3.38 11.80 8.95
CA PHE A 223 -2.40 11.23 8.02
C PHE A 223 -2.04 12.20 6.89
N GLY A 224 -3.05 12.87 6.31
CA GLY A 224 -2.82 13.94 5.33
C GLY A 224 -2.01 15.10 5.91
N PHE A 225 -2.34 15.56 7.11
CA PHE A 225 -1.60 16.62 7.79
C PHE A 225 -0.15 16.23 8.08
N ALA A 226 0.10 15.01 8.51
CA ALA A 226 1.45 14.53 8.79
C ALA A 226 2.38 14.65 7.56
N HIS A 227 1.84 14.48 6.35
CA HIS A 227 2.61 14.58 5.12
C HIS A 227 3.02 16.01 4.73
N ILE A 228 2.36 17.04 5.26
CA ILE A 228 2.65 18.45 4.93
C ILE A 228 3.16 19.27 6.13
N ALA A 229 3.15 18.68 7.33
CA ALA A 229 3.44 19.43 8.57
C ALA A 229 4.91 19.39 9.01
N PHE A 230 5.72 18.48 8.47
CA PHE A 230 7.12 18.31 8.89
C PHE A 230 8.07 18.92 7.85
N SER A 231 9.28 19.31 8.28
CA SER A 231 10.25 20.10 7.52
C SER A 231 10.64 19.52 6.15
N ASP A 232 10.70 18.18 6.05
CA ASP A 232 11.00 17.47 4.81
C ASP A 232 9.74 16.94 4.14
N SER A 233 8.66 17.70 4.27
CA SER A 233 7.33 17.31 3.85
C SER A 233 7.10 17.49 2.35
N TRP A 234 6.14 16.75 1.85
CA TRP A 234 5.59 16.96 0.51
C TRP A 234 4.97 18.36 0.38
N SER A 235 4.83 18.86 -0.84
CA SER A 235 4.06 20.08 -1.10
C SER A 235 2.60 19.95 -0.64
N GLU A 236 1.93 21.08 -0.44
CA GLU A 236 0.52 21.13 0.03
C GLU A 236 -0.43 20.27 -0.81
N GLY A 237 -0.13 20.07 -2.09
CA GLY A 237 -0.88 19.20 -2.98
C GLY A 237 -1.00 17.75 -2.47
N LYS A 238 -0.04 17.27 -1.69
CA LYS A 238 -0.08 15.92 -1.12
C LYS A 238 -1.17 15.71 -0.08
N PHE A 239 -1.63 16.78 0.58
CA PHE A 239 -2.65 16.68 1.65
C PHE A 239 -3.89 15.90 1.23
N ALA A 240 -4.49 16.25 0.09
CA ALA A 240 -5.73 15.60 -0.36
C ALA A 240 -5.51 14.13 -0.74
N GLN A 241 -4.40 13.82 -1.44
CA GLN A 241 -4.04 12.46 -1.80
C GLN A 241 -3.75 11.61 -0.56
N ALA A 242 -2.94 12.11 0.37
CA ALA A 242 -2.60 11.39 1.60
C ALA A 242 -3.83 11.20 2.50
N THR A 243 -4.71 12.20 2.62
CA THR A 243 -5.98 12.07 3.36
C THR A 243 -6.86 10.96 2.76
N ALA A 244 -7.07 10.96 1.45
CA ALA A 244 -7.85 9.93 0.77
C ALA A 244 -7.22 8.54 0.93
N GLY A 245 -5.90 8.45 0.76
CA GLY A 245 -5.11 7.24 1.01
C GLY A 245 -5.27 6.75 2.45
N GLY A 246 -5.13 7.65 3.42
CA GLY A 246 -5.31 7.38 4.84
C GLY A 246 -6.68 6.81 5.19
N ILE A 247 -7.75 7.35 4.60
CA ILE A 247 -9.12 6.85 4.77
C ILE A 247 -9.28 5.46 4.15
N ILE A 248 -8.79 5.26 2.93
CA ILE A 248 -8.86 3.95 2.25
C ILE A 248 -8.10 2.89 3.03
N LEU A 249 -6.85 3.18 3.45
CA LEU A 249 -6.03 2.27 4.23
C LEU A 249 -6.67 1.97 5.60
N GLY A 250 -7.26 2.97 6.27
CA GLY A 250 -8.03 2.78 7.51
C GLY A 250 -9.23 1.87 7.32
N TRP A 251 -9.98 2.02 6.23
CA TRP A 251 -11.07 1.13 5.85
C TRP A 251 -10.60 -0.29 5.55
N VAL A 252 -9.50 -0.41 4.80
CA VAL A 252 -8.87 -1.71 4.50
C VAL A 252 -8.42 -2.39 5.78
N TYR A 253 -7.77 -1.66 6.68
CA TYR A 253 -7.36 -2.15 7.99
C TYR A 253 -8.54 -2.67 8.81
N LEU A 254 -9.62 -1.89 8.92
CA LEU A 254 -10.84 -2.31 9.63
C LEU A 254 -11.40 -3.62 9.08
N ARG A 255 -11.39 -3.79 7.76
CA ARG A 255 -12.08 -4.90 7.10
C ARG A 255 -11.20 -6.13 6.89
N TYR A 256 -9.93 -5.94 6.54
CA TYR A 256 -9.01 -7.01 6.14
C TYR A 256 -7.80 -7.16 7.07
N GLY A 257 -7.60 -6.21 7.98
CA GLY A 257 -6.49 -6.22 8.94
C GLY A 257 -5.22 -5.56 8.43
N ILE A 258 -4.19 -5.60 9.31
CA ILE A 258 -2.92 -4.88 9.10
C ILE A 258 -2.14 -5.38 7.88
N VAL A 259 -2.20 -6.67 7.57
CA VAL A 259 -1.52 -7.27 6.42
C VAL A 259 -1.93 -6.59 5.12
N ALA A 260 -3.23 -6.35 4.94
CA ALA A 260 -3.73 -5.75 3.70
C ALA A 260 -3.40 -4.26 3.61
N SER A 261 -3.57 -3.47 4.68
CA SER A 261 -3.24 -2.04 4.65
C SER A 261 -1.74 -1.82 4.49
N LEU A 262 -0.90 -2.58 5.20
CA LEU A 262 0.54 -2.47 5.11
C LEU A 262 1.07 -2.78 3.69
N LEU A 263 0.61 -3.86 3.06
CA LEU A 263 1.07 -4.18 1.69
C LEU A 263 0.55 -3.21 0.64
N ILE A 264 -0.64 -2.64 0.79
CA ILE A 264 -1.12 -1.58 -0.10
C ILE A 264 -0.24 -0.34 0.04
N HIS A 265 0.04 0.07 1.27
CA HIS A 265 0.87 1.23 1.54
C HIS A 265 2.31 1.02 1.05
N TRP A 266 2.90 -0.14 1.35
CA TRP A 266 4.21 -0.52 0.82
C TRP A 266 4.23 -0.48 -0.72
N ALA A 267 3.20 -0.98 -1.39
CA ALA A 267 3.13 -0.97 -2.84
C ALA A 267 3.02 0.44 -3.41
N THR A 268 2.32 1.37 -2.77
CA THR A 268 2.24 2.77 -3.23
C THR A 268 3.56 3.52 -3.10
N ASN A 269 4.43 3.10 -2.20
CA ASN A 269 5.74 3.70 -1.98
C ASN A 269 6.83 2.90 -2.70
N TYR A 270 7.20 1.75 -2.16
CA TYR A 270 8.32 0.94 -2.64
C TYR A 270 8.19 0.51 -4.10
N PHE A 271 7.04 -0.05 -4.51
CA PHE A 271 6.86 -0.57 -5.87
C PHE A 271 7.08 0.52 -6.93
N ILE A 272 6.47 1.70 -6.73
CA ILE A 272 6.57 2.81 -7.69
C ILE A 272 8.02 3.28 -7.80
N PHE A 273 8.70 3.49 -6.67
CA PHE A 273 10.09 3.93 -6.65
C PHE A 273 11.05 2.87 -7.20
N ALA A 274 10.84 1.58 -6.91
CA ALA A 274 11.65 0.51 -7.48
C ALA A 274 11.64 0.53 -9.02
N TYR A 275 10.46 0.63 -9.64
CA TYR A 275 10.37 0.72 -11.09
C TYR A 275 10.93 2.03 -11.65
N ALA A 276 10.71 3.16 -10.99
CA ALA A 276 11.27 4.44 -11.41
C ALA A 276 12.80 4.44 -11.37
N HIS A 277 13.41 3.97 -10.28
CA HIS A 277 14.86 3.83 -10.17
C HIS A 277 15.43 2.82 -11.20
N PHE A 278 14.74 1.71 -11.42
CA PHE A 278 15.14 0.74 -12.43
C PHE A 278 15.21 1.38 -13.83
N ILE A 279 14.20 2.16 -14.20
CA ILE A 279 14.17 2.90 -15.47
C ILE A 279 15.27 3.95 -15.50
N SER A 280 15.47 4.70 -14.42
CA SER A 280 16.52 5.71 -14.29
C SER A 280 17.90 5.10 -14.55
N GLN A 281 18.22 3.97 -13.91
CA GLN A 281 19.52 3.30 -14.03
C GLN A 281 19.75 2.68 -15.42
N ILE A 282 18.75 2.02 -16.00
CA ILE A 282 18.91 1.38 -17.32
C ILE A 282 19.01 2.40 -18.45
N ASN A 283 18.25 3.49 -18.37
CA ASN A 283 18.20 4.51 -19.42
C ASN A 283 19.18 5.67 -19.18
N TYR A 284 19.89 5.69 -18.06
CA TYR A 284 20.79 6.79 -17.67
C TYR A 284 20.08 8.16 -17.66
N VAL A 285 18.88 8.20 -17.10
CA VAL A 285 18.08 9.42 -16.97
C VAL A 285 17.84 9.78 -15.52
N SER A 286 17.54 11.06 -15.23
CA SER A 286 17.13 11.45 -13.87
C SER A 286 15.84 10.76 -13.42
N LEU A 287 15.64 10.68 -12.11
CA LEU A 287 14.46 10.04 -11.53
C LEU A 287 13.16 10.71 -12.01
N ASP A 288 13.16 12.04 -12.16
CA ASP A 288 11.99 12.80 -12.65
C ASP A 288 11.60 12.40 -14.07
N VAL A 289 12.60 12.21 -14.95
CA VAL A 289 12.38 11.73 -16.31
C VAL A 289 11.91 10.28 -16.32
N ALA A 290 12.43 9.47 -15.40
CA ALA A 290 12.02 8.08 -15.26
C ALA A 290 10.52 7.94 -14.91
N PHE A 291 9.98 8.79 -14.05
CA PHE A 291 8.55 8.82 -13.74
C PHE A 291 7.65 9.12 -14.95
N SER A 292 8.14 9.88 -15.92
CA SER A 292 7.42 10.18 -17.16
C SER A 292 7.66 9.16 -18.28
N ASN A 293 8.38 8.06 -18.00
CA ASN A 293 8.70 7.03 -19.00
C ASN A 293 7.45 6.22 -19.38
N SER A 294 7.42 5.72 -20.61
CA SER A 294 6.31 4.94 -21.17
C SER A 294 5.96 3.68 -20.33
N LEU A 295 6.94 3.05 -19.68
CA LEU A 295 6.68 1.92 -18.78
C LEU A 295 5.89 2.38 -17.54
N MET A 296 6.28 3.48 -16.90
CA MET A 296 5.56 4.04 -15.74
C MET A 296 4.12 4.44 -16.11
N LEU A 297 3.93 5.10 -17.25
CA LEU A 297 2.60 5.43 -17.77
C LEU A 297 1.77 4.18 -18.06
N SER A 298 2.39 3.10 -18.56
CA SER A 298 1.71 1.82 -18.80
C SER A 298 1.30 1.14 -17.48
N LEU A 299 2.14 1.20 -16.46
CA LEU A 299 1.80 0.73 -15.10
C LEU A 299 0.63 1.52 -14.52
N GLU A 300 0.67 2.83 -14.61
CA GLU A 300 -0.43 3.70 -14.16
C GLU A 300 -1.73 3.34 -14.88
N PHE A 301 -1.72 3.24 -16.21
CA PHE A 301 -2.90 2.86 -17.00
C PHE A 301 -3.46 1.49 -16.58
N LEU A 302 -2.60 0.52 -16.30
CA LEU A 302 -2.99 -0.81 -15.79
C LEU A 302 -3.76 -0.70 -14.46
N PHE A 303 -3.24 0.12 -13.52
CA PHE A 303 -3.92 0.35 -12.24
C PHE A 303 -5.23 1.11 -12.42
N LEU A 304 -5.28 2.14 -13.28
CA LEU A 304 -6.50 2.90 -13.56
C LEU A 304 -7.59 2.00 -14.15
N ALA A 305 -7.27 1.20 -15.17
CA ALA A 305 -8.19 0.26 -15.78
C ALA A 305 -8.71 -0.78 -14.77
N SER A 306 -7.82 -1.33 -13.94
CA SER A 306 -8.18 -2.25 -12.87
C SER A 306 -9.05 -1.59 -11.80
N GLY A 307 -8.75 -0.36 -11.41
CA GLY A 307 -9.51 0.43 -10.43
C GLY A 307 -10.94 0.73 -10.91
N ILE A 308 -11.10 1.13 -12.18
CA ILE A 308 -12.40 1.36 -12.79
C ILE A 308 -13.24 0.07 -12.78
N LEU A 309 -12.67 -1.06 -13.23
CA LEU A 309 -13.37 -2.34 -13.19
C LEU A 309 -13.72 -2.77 -11.77
N ALA A 310 -12.83 -2.55 -10.81
CA ALA A 310 -13.08 -2.83 -9.39
C ALA A 310 -14.30 -2.06 -8.86
N ILE A 311 -14.40 -0.75 -9.16
CA ILE A 311 -15.52 0.10 -8.75
C ILE A 311 -16.82 -0.37 -9.41
N ILE A 312 -16.81 -0.64 -10.72
CA ILE A 312 -17.98 -1.14 -11.45
C ILE A 312 -18.50 -2.45 -10.82
N ILE A 313 -17.60 -3.40 -10.57
CA ILE A 313 -17.96 -4.70 -9.97
C ILE A 313 -18.50 -4.52 -8.54
N LEU A 314 -17.90 -3.65 -7.73
CA LEU A 314 -18.39 -3.34 -6.39
C LEU A 314 -19.81 -2.74 -6.42
N PHE A 315 -20.04 -1.81 -7.33
CA PHE A 315 -21.35 -1.18 -7.51
C PHE A 315 -22.42 -2.20 -7.95
N LEU A 316 -22.12 -3.01 -8.96
CA LEU A 316 -23.01 -4.06 -9.42
C LEU A 316 -23.34 -5.07 -8.32
N ASN A 317 -22.34 -5.49 -7.54
CA ASN A 317 -22.57 -6.40 -6.42
C ASN A 317 -23.51 -5.78 -5.35
N LYS A 318 -23.31 -4.52 -4.99
CA LYS A 318 -24.15 -3.83 -3.98
C LYS A 318 -25.57 -3.62 -4.47
N PHE A 319 -25.73 -3.19 -5.72
CA PHE A 319 -27.04 -2.93 -6.33
C PHE A 319 -27.91 -4.19 -6.40
N TYR A 320 -27.30 -5.31 -6.81
CA TYR A 320 -28.00 -6.57 -6.93
C TYR A 320 -28.29 -7.27 -5.58
N LEU A 321 -27.45 -7.06 -4.55
CA LEU A 321 -27.71 -7.60 -3.21
C LEU A 321 -28.86 -6.88 -2.49
N LYS A 322 -29.19 -5.63 -2.86
CA LYS A 322 -30.34 -4.91 -2.28
C LYS A 322 -31.69 -5.34 -2.86
N ASN A 323 -31.68 -5.98 -4.01
CA ASN A 323 -32.90 -6.40 -4.73
C ASN A 323 -33.19 -7.90 -4.55
N LEU A 324 -32.54 -8.56 -3.58
CA LEU A 324 -32.81 -9.90 -3.05
C LEU A 324 -33.30 -9.82 -1.61
#